data_01af624b848ee0b5fce12afce6332481
#
_entry.id   01af624b848ee0b5fce12afce6332481
#
_cell.length_a   1.000
_cell.length_b   1.000
_cell.length_c   1.000
_cell.angle_alpha   90.00
_cell.angle_beta   90.00
_cell.angle_gamma   90.00
#
_symmetry.space_group_name_H-M   'P 1'
#
loop_
_entity.id
_entity.type
_entity.pdbx_description
1 polymer ?
#
loop_
_entity_poly.entity_id
_entity_poly.type
_entity_poly.pdbx_seq_one_letter_code
_entity_poly.pdbx_strand_id
1 'polypeptide(L)'
;MEAGYSLPRIQFDHLLFDECQKMVRESGGSIIQDGNVKSVLFDDGKGGEDPGKGSGDSRYAAGIVVKVGGRNGKELTFLSREIIGAAGYRCPVAKALVEGSYGEDMVDRDHYCDGYREYWKNVEGCTENIGDIEIHFVDTVVPGYFWLFPVSEGVVNVGIGMVMSLLDKQNKKLKTMQKDVIENHPLFKERFKDAEMIPGSAKGWHLPFGSPRKKTKLQPRRNSMNGIRLVGDAASLIDPFSGEGVGNALVSGEMAARHIIEKLPYEEYQDELWEVLGPELKNSFNMQKLSRRKWLLNWFVGKASKKPALQEMMTEMIASKEAQENLHSPWFMFKTLMF
;
A
#
# COMPACT_ATOMS: atom_id res chain seq x y z
N MET A 1 6.18 15.60 21.34
CA MET A 1 6.83 14.63 20.43
C MET A 1 6.27 14.90 19.04
N GLU A 2 7.09 15.24 18.06
CA GLU A 2 6.62 15.37 16.68
C GLU A 2 6.27 14.00 16.16
N ALA A 3 5.00 13.74 15.89
CA ALA A 3 4.50 12.43 15.48
C ALA A 3 4.70 12.13 13.98
N GLY A 4 5.10 13.12 13.19
CA GLY A 4 5.34 13.00 11.76
C GLY A 4 4.91 14.23 10.97
N TYR A 5 4.95 14.11 9.65
CA TYR A 5 4.58 15.17 8.72
C TYR A 5 3.46 14.72 7.79
N SER A 6 2.49 15.60 7.53
CA SER A 6 1.50 15.42 6.49
C SER A 6 1.89 16.27 5.27
N LEU A 7 2.15 15.61 4.14
CA LEU A 7 2.57 16.26 2.90
C LEU A 7 1.72 15.76 1.74
N PRO A 8 1.21 16.65 0.85
CA PRO A 8 0.54 16.21 -0.36
C PRO A 8 1.43 15.29 -1.20
N ARG A 9 0.89 14.15 -1.62
CA ARG A 9 1.63 13.15 -2.40
C ARG A 9 2.31 13.73 -3.65
N ILE A 10 1.68 14.72 -4.29
CA ILE A 10 2.29 15.38 -5.45
C ILE A 10 3.62 16.07 -5.12
N GLN A 11 3.75 16.62 -3.92
CA GLN A 11 4.99 17.26 -3.47
C GLN A 11 6.00 16.19 -3.01
N PHE A 12 5.56 15.23 -2.22
CA PHE A 12 6.41 14.16 -1.71
C PHE A 12 6.97 13.29 -2.84
N ASP A 13 6.11 12.85 -3.76
CA ASP A 13 6.53 12.02 -4.90
C ASP A 13 7.46 12.80 -5.85
N HIS A 14 7.25 14.13 -6.01
CA HIS A 14 8.11 14.97 -6.84
C HIS A 14 9.51 15.12 -6.23
N LEU A 15 9.60 15.34 -4.92
CA LEU A 15 10.87 15.43 -4.21
C LEU A 15 11.70 14.14 -4.38
N LEU A 16 11.08 12.97 -4.19
CA LEU A 16 11.76 11.69 -4.40
C LEU A 16 12.15 11.47 -5.86
N PHE A 17 11.30 11.89 -6.79
CA PHE A 17 11.57 11.74 -8.22
C PHE A 17 12.72 12.63 -8.69
N ASP A 18 12.81 13.87 -8.19
CA ASP A 18 13.91 14.79 -8.52
C ASP A 18 15.25 14.24 -8.05
N GLU A 19 15.32 13.71 -6.83
CA GLU A 19 16.54 13.08 -6.33
C GLU A 19 16.90 11.82 -7.14
N CYS A 20 15.90 11.00 -7.45
CA CYS A 20 16.09 9.85 -8.33
C CYS A 20 16.63 10.25 -9.72
N GLN A 21 16.09 11.32 -10.32
CA GLN A 21 16.58 11.82 -11.62
C GLN A 21 18.04 12.24 -11.56
N LYS A 22 18.44 12.94 -10.51
CA LYS A 22 19.81 13.37 -10.30
C LYS A 22 20.74 12.16 -10.23
N MET A 23 20.44 11.19 -9.36
CA MET A 23 21.25 9.98 -9.18
C MET A 23 21.37 9.16 -10.48
N VAL A 24 20.27 8.99 -11.22
CA VAL A 24 20.26 8.26 -12.49
C VAL A 24 21.14 8.95 -13.53
N ARG A 25 21.10 10.28 -13.64
CA ARG A 25 21.97 11.03 -14.57
C ARG A 25 23.44 10.91 -14.18
N GLU A 26 23.76 11.04 -12.90
CA GLU A 26 25.13 10.91 -12.38
C GLU A 26 25.71 9.51 -12.62
N SER A 27 24.86 8.47 -12.60
CA SER A 27 25.28 7.08 -12.91
C SER A 27 25.30 6.74 -14.40
N GLY A 28 24.99 7.69 -15.30
CA GLY A 28 24.91 7.46 -16.74
C GLY A 28 23.66 6.70 -17.20
N GLY A 29 22.67 6.56 -16.33
CA GLY A 29 21.38 5.97 -16.64
C GLY A 29 20.44 6.90 -17.41
N SER A 30 19.26 6.39 -17.78
CA SER A 30 18.24 7.12 -18.53
C SER A 30 16.88 7.04 -17.84
N ILE A 31 16.12 8.13 -17.90
CA ILE A 31 14.73 8.20 -17.43
C ILE A 31 13.85 8.50 -18.64
N ILE A 32 12.81 7.68 -18.81
CA ILE A 32 11.82 7.84 -19.85
C ILE A 32 10.49 8.21 -19.20
N GLN A 33 10.06 9.42 -19.42
CA GLN A 33 8.71 9.89 -19.07
C GLN A 33 7.75 9.56 -20.22
N ASP A 34 6.44 9.57 -19.95
CA ASP A 34 5.39 9.17 -20.90
C ASP A 34 5.56 7.76 -21.50
N GLY A 35 6.31 6.89 -20.82
CA GLY A 35 6.50 5.50 -21.18
C GLY A 35 5.41 4.62 -20.58
N ASN A 36 4.72 3.86 -21.42
CA ASN A 36 3.72 2.88 -21.02
C ASN A 36 4.24 1.47 -21.33
N VAL A 37 4.60 0.72 -20.30
CA VAL A 37 5.04 -0.68 -20.45
C VAL A 37 3.87 -1.52 -20.96
N LYS A 38 4.07 -2.21 -22.08
CA LYS A 38 3.07 -3.04 -22.75
C LYS A 38 3.18 -4.51 -22.39
N SER A 39 4.38 -5.01 -22.38
CA SER A 39 4.65 -6.42 -22.10
C SER A 39 6.06 -6.63 -21.56
N VAL A 40 6.24 -7.76 -20.90
CA VAL A 40 7.55 -8.31 -20.53
C VAL A 40 7.92 -9.33 -21.60
N LEU A 41 9.17 -9.30 -22.02
CA LEU A 41 9.77 -10.28 -22.92
C LEU A 41 10.42 -11.38 -22.11
N PHE A 42 10.15 -12.61 -22.48
CA PHE A 42 10.76 -13.78 -21.86
C PHE A 42 11.61 -14.51 -22.90
N ASP A 43 12.76 -14.98 -22.48
CA ASP A 43 13.60 -15.91 -23.25
C ASP A 43 13.26 -17.35 -22.85
N ASP A 44 13.06 -18.21 -23.83
CA ASP A 44 12.66 -19.61 -23.63
C ASP A 44 13.81 -20.51 -23.12
N GLY A 45 14.92 -19.90 -22.70
CA GLY A 45 16.06 -20.61 -22.06
C GLY A 45 16.81 -21.57 -22.97
N LYS A 46 16.63 -21.48 -24.28
CA LYS A 46 17.34 -22.37 -25.24
C LYS A 46 18.79 -21.97 -25.53
N GLY A 47 19.31 -20.97 -24.82
CA GLY A 47 20.64 -20.39 -25.14
C GLY A 47 21.57 -20.09 -23.98
N GLY A 48 21.30 -20.48 -22.75
CA GLY A 48 22.18 -20.16 -21.62
C GLY A 48 22.10 -21.17 -20.46
N GLU A 49 23.20 -21.31 -19.74
CA GLU A 49 23.28 -22.15 -18.53
C GLU A 49 22.24 -21.74 -17.49
N ASP A 50 21.55 -22.73 -16.98
CA ASP A 50 20.44 -22.65 -16.00
C ASP A 50 20.94 -22.11 -14.64
N PRO A 51 20.54 -20.90 -14.20
CA PRO A 51 20.85 -20.44 -12.86
C PRO A 51 19.71 -20.76 -11.90
N GLY A 52 19.56 -22.01 -11.51
CA GLY A 52 18.78 -22.39 -10.34
C GLY A 52 17.39 -22.99 -10.62
N LYS A 53 17.30 -24.27 -10.41
CA LYS A 53 16.04 -25.04 -10.34
C LYS A 53 15.24 -24.63 -9.12
N GLY A 54 14.19 -23.81 -9.32
CA GLY A 54 13.33 -23.42 -8.18
C GLY A 54 11.87 -23.14 -8.51
N SER A 55 11.55 -22.66 -9.69
CA SER A 55 10.17 -22.42 -10.13
C SER A 55 9.84 -23.31 -11.33
N GLY A 56 8.63 -23.80 -11.42
CA GLY A 56 8.20 -24.64 -12.55
C GLY A 56 8.18 -23.92 -13.92
N ASP A 57 8.61 -22.67 -14.00
CA ASP A 57 8.78 -21.87 -15.19
C ASP A 57 10.28 -21.65 -15.46
N SER A 58 10.80 -22.24 -16.52
CA SER A 58 12.21 -22.12 -16.94
C SER A 58 12.50 -20.85 -17.75
N ARG A 59 11.50 -20.01 -17.99
CA ARG A 59 11.69 -18.77 -18.77
C ARG A 59 12.40 -17.71 -17.94
N TYR A 60 13.25 -16.94 -18.60
CA TYR A 60 13.96 -15.80 -18.02
C TYR A 60 13.43 -14.50 -18.61
N ALA A 61 13.20 -13.48 -17.77
CA ALA A 61 12.80 -12.18 -18.28
C ALA A 61 13.99 -11.51 -18.99
N ALA A 62 13.83 -11.20 -20.27
CA ALA A 62 14.87 -10.68 -21.14
C ALA A 62 14.71 -9.19 -21.44
N GLY A 63 13.58 -8.58 -21.10
CA GLY A 63 13.34 -7.17 -21.37
C GLY A 63 11.88 -6.76 -21.28
N ILE A 64 11.60 -5.53 -21.72
CA ILE A 64 10.26 -4.94 -21.75
C ILE A 64 10.00 -4.24 -23.07
N VAL A 65 8.73 -4.20 -23.48
CA VAL A 65 8.24 -3.35 -24.57
C VAL A 65 7.53 -2.14 -23.98
N VAL A 66 7.96 -0.95 -24.37
CA VAL A 66 7.44 0.32 -23.86
C VAL A 66 6.89 1.15 -25.01
N LYS A 67 5.67 1.63 -24.90
CA LYS A 67 5.11 2.63 -25.81
C LYS A 67 5.39 4.02 -25.25
N VAL A 68 6.15 4.85 -25.97
CA VAL A 68 6.54 6.21 -25.57
C VAL A 68 5.83 7.22 -26.46
N GLY A 69 5.30 8.31 -25.88
CA GLY A 69 4.63 9.39 -26.63
C GLY A 69 3.13 9.20 -26.82
N GLY A 70 2.43 8.62 -25.84
CA GLY A 70 0.98 8.56 -25.80
C GLY A 70 0.33 7.64 -26.85
N ARG A 71 -0.90 7.98 -27.32
CA ARG A 71 -1.69 7.10 -28.22
C ARG A 71 -1.02 6.80 -29.54
N ASN A 72 -0.32 7.78 -30.12
CA ASN A 72 0.38 7.67 -31.41
C ASN A 72 1.89 7.42 -31.25
N GLY A 73 2.33 7.07 -30.05
CA GLY A 73 3.72 6.89 -29.70
C GLY A 73 4.35 5.67 -30.37
N LYS A 74 5.69 5.64 -30.34
CA LYS A 74 6.48 4.52 -30.86
C LYS A 74 6.66 3.45 -29.80
N GLU A 75 6.71 2.20 -30.21
CA GLU A 75 7.12 1.09 -29.36
C GLU A 75 8.64 0.94 -29.41
N LEU A 76 9.23 0.87 -28.22
CA LEU A 76 10.65 0.65 -28.00
C LEU A 76 10.82 -0.62 -27.20
N THR A 77 11.82 -1.40 -27.53
CA THR A 77 12.21 -2.60 -26.79
C THR A 77 13.46 -2.31 -25.99
N PHE A 78 13.41 -2.60 -24.70
CA PHE A 78 14.55 -2.51 -23.80
C PHE A 78 14.90 -3.91 -23.33
N LEU A 79 16.13 -4.34 -23.62
CA LEU A 79 16.67 -5.62 -23.14
C LEU A 79 17.35 -5.38 -21.78
N SER A 80 17.12 -6.27 -20.84
CA SER A 80 17.71 -6.20 -19.51
C SER A 80 17.81 -7.59 -18.90
N ARG A 81 18.81 -7.80 -18.06
CA ARG A 81 18.96 -9.02 -17.27
C ARG A 81 18.11 -8.99 -16.00
N GLU A 82 17.80 -7.79 -15.51
CA GLU A 82 17.05 -7.56 -14.30
C GLU A 82 15.95 -6.54 -14.55
N ILE A 83 14.76 -6.81 -14.06
CA ILE A 83 13.59 -5.95 -14.16
C ILE A 83 12.99 -5.78 -12.76
N ILE A 84 12.91 -4.54 -12.27
CA ILE A 84 12.17 -4.23 -11.05
C ILE A 84 10.77 -3.73 -11.43
N GLY A 85 9.75 -4.47 -11.01
CA GLY A 85 8.35 -4.05 -11.16
C GLY A 85 7.91 -3.15 -10.00
N ALA A 86 7.83 -1.84 -10.25
CA ALA A 86 7.50 -0.82 -9.24
C ALA A 86 6.31 0.09 -9.64
N ALA A 87 5.49 -0.31 -10.62
CA ALA A 87 4.43 0.52 -11.18
C ALA A 87 3.08 0.44 -10.41
N GLY A 88 3.12 0.10 -9.12
CA GLY A 88 1.94 0.04 -8.26
C GLY A 88 1.00 -1.14 -8.59
N TYR A 89 -0.25 -1.05 -8.17
CA TYR A 89 -1.21 -2.14 -8.28
C TYR A 89 -1.57 -2.56 -9.73
N ARG A 90 -1.25 -1.73 -10.72
CA ARG A 90 -1.43 -2.03 -12.16
C ARG A 90 -0.13 -2.39 -12.87
N CYS A 91 0.91 -2.73 -12.13
CA CYS A 91 2.22 -3.00 -12.69
C CYS A 91 2.17 -4.10 -13.77
N PRO A 92 2.54 -3.82 -15.03
CA PRO A 92 2.55 -4.82 -16.10
C PRO A 92 3.56 -5.93 -15.84
N VAL A 93 4.67 -5.63 -15.17
CA VAL A 93 5.68 -6.62 -14.75
C VAL A 93 5.09 -7.57 -13.71
N ALA A 94 4.38 -7.02 -12.70
CA ALA A 94 3.67 -7.84 -11.72
C ALA A 94 2.61 -8.73 -12.38
N LYS A 95 1.87 -8.20 -13.35
CA LYS A 95 0.88 -8.98 -14.11
C LYS A 95 1.54 -10.13 -14.88
N ALA A 96 2.64 -9.86 -15.57
CA ALA A 96 3.38 -10.89 -16.30
C ALA A 96 3.89 -12.00 -15.38
N LEU A 97 4.36 -11.65 -14.19
CA LEU A 97 4.81 -12.61 -13.18
C LEU A 97 3.63 -13.39 -12.57
N VAL A 98 2.64 -12.67 -12.03
CA VAL A 98 1.57 -13.26 -11.21
C VAL A 98 0.58 -14.06 -12.07
N GLU A 99 0.04 -13.45 -13.14
CA GLU A 99 -0.91 -14.13 -14.03
C GLU A 99 -0.20 -15.00 -15.05
N GLY A 100 0.87 -14.49 -15.67
CA GLY A 100 1.54 -15.15 -16.77
C GLY A 100 2.38 -16.35 -16.36
N SER A 101 3.13 -16.24 -15.27
CA SER A 101 4.05 -17.30 -14.84
C SER A 101 3.51 -18.19 -13.72
N TYR A 102 2.77 -17.59 -12.78
CA TYR A 102 2.25 -18.35 -11.65
C TYR A 102 0.77 -18.74 -11.78
N GLY A 103 0.04 -18.21 -12.77
CA GLY A 103 -1.37 -18.50 -13.00
C GLY A 103 -2.26 -18.06 -11.83
N GLU A 104 -1.85 -17.03 -11.10
CA GLU A 104 -2.60 -16.45 -9.98
C GLU A 104 -3.35 -15.20 -10.46
N ASP A 105 -4.52 -14.92 -9.88
CA ASP A 105 -5.22 -13.67 -10.15
C ASP A 105 -4.44 -12.45 -9.62
N MET A 106 -4.28 -11.43 -10.46
CA MET A 106 -3.64 -10.17 -10.06
C MET A 106 -4.42 -9.48 -8.96
N VAL A 107 -5.75 -9.53 -9.00
CA VAL A 107 -6.63 -8.92 -8.00
C VAL A 107 -7.35 -10.00 -7.18
N ASP A 108 -6.90 -10.21 -5.97
CA ASP A 108 -7.58 -11.03 -4.97
C ASP A 108 -8.40 -10.11 -4.05
N ARG A 109 -9.73 -10.08 -4.24
CA ARG A 109 -10.63 -9.13 -3.59
C ARG A 109 -10.69 -9.22 -2.07
N ASP A 110 -10.30 -10.35 -1.48
CA ASP A 110 -10.16 -10.52 -0.03
C ASP A 110 -8.88 -9.86 0.51
N HIS A 111 -7.91 -9.59 -0.37
CA HIS A 111 -6.60 -9.04 -0.08
C HIS A 111 -6.35 -7.68 -0.76
N TYR A 112 -7.41 -7.01 -1.15
CA TYR A 112 -7.39 -5.66 -1.72
C TYR A 112 -8.37 -4.76 -1.00
N CYS A 113 -8.00 -3.51 -0.83
CA CYS A 113 -8.87 -2.44 -0.35
C CYS A 113 -9.16 -1.47 -1.49
N ASP A 114 -10.39 -1.02 -1.58
CA ASP A 114 -10.72 0.19 -2.33
C ASP A 114 -10.60 1.38 -1.40
N GLY A 115 -9.89 2.41 -1.85
CA GLY A 115 -9.83 3.72 -1.25
C GLY A 115 -10.50 4.75 -2.15
N TYR A 116 -11.21 5.68 -1.55
CA TYR A 116 -11.77 6.84 -2.23
C TYR A 116 -11.50 8.08 -1.41
N ARG A 117 -11.03 9.18 -2.04
CA ARG A 117 -10.72 10.43 -1.36
C ARG A 117 -11.07 11.65 -2.18
N GLU A 118 -11.33 12.75 -1.48
CA GLU A 118 -11.53 14.10 -2.00
C GLU A 118 -10.70 15.09 -1.20
N TYR A 119 -10.38 16.23 -1.76
CA TYR A 119 -9.88 17.36 -0.97
C TYR A 119 -11.01 18.33 -0.68
N TRP A 120 -11.05 18.81 0.55
CA TRP A 120 -12.05 19.73 1.06
C TRP A 120 -11.39 20.95 1.70
N LYS A 121 -12.04 22.10 1.62
CA LYS A 121 -11.69 23.32 2.35
C LYS A 121 -12.68 23.56 3.46
N ASN A 122 -12.27 24.35 4.47
CA ASN A 122 -13.13 24.84 5.55
C ASN A 122 -13.83 23.71 6.36
N VAL A 123 -13.17 22.55 6.50
CA VAL A 123 -13.69 21.51 7.41
C VAL A 123 -13.41 21.94 8.84
N GLU A 124 -14.46 22.09 9.65
CA GLU A 124 -14.35 22.55 11.06
C GLU A 124 -13.44 21.61 11.87
N GLY A 125 -12.54 22.19 12.66
CA GLY A 125 -11.55 21.46 13.45
C GLY A 125 -10.30 21.03 12.68
N CYS A 126 -10.23 21.32 11.36
CA CYS A 126 -9.06 21.01 10.51
C CYS A 126 -8.46 22.27 9.83
N THR A 127 -8.93 23.47 10.21
CA THR A 127 -8.62 24.72 9.47
C THR A 127 -7.45 25.50 10.01
N GLU A 128 -7.05 25.26 11.24
CA GLU A 128 -5.99 26.03 11.91
C GLU A 128 -4.83 25.09 12.21
N ASN A 129 -3.71 25.16 11.52
CA ASN A 129 -2.39 24.57 11.85
C ASN A 129 -2.38 23.34 12.81
N ILE A 130 -3.51 22.73 13.01
CA ILE A 130 -3.70 21.57 13.86
C ILE A 130 -3.43 20.38 12.97
N GLY A 131 -2.21 19.87 13.03
CA GLY A 131 -1.78 18.73 12.22
C GLY A 131 -2.33 17.40 12.69
N ASP A 132 -3.51 17.35 13.29
CA ASP A 132 -4.08 16.12 13.78
C ASP A 132 -4.59 15.24 12.62
N ILE A 133 -4.03 14.06 12.51
CA ILE A 133 -4.53 13.00 11.64
C ILE A 133 -5.70 12.33 12.34
N GLU A 134 -6.88 12.37 11.74
CA GLU A 134 -8.07 11.76 12.29
C GLU A 134 -8.46 10.50 11.53
N ILE A 135 -8.66 9.40 12.26
CA ILE A 135 -9.18 8.12 11.74
C ILE A 135 -10.45 7.76 12.51
N HIS A 136 -11.54 7.61 11.80
CA HIS A 136 -12.87 7.37 12.38
C HIS A 136 -13.43 6.01 11.97
N PHE A 137 -13.75 5.18 12.96
CA PHE A 137 -14.45 3.93 12.76
C PHE A 137 -15.98 4.19 12.82
N VAL A 138 -16.54 4.51 11.67
CA VAL A 138 -17.98 4.80 11.53
C VAL A 138 -18.73 3.49 11.30
N ASP A 139 -19.87 3.30 11.97
CA ASP A 139 -20.66 2.06 11.92
C ASP A 139 -21.02 1.57 10.51
N THR A 140 -21.31 2.48 9.60
CA THR A 140 -21.63 2.17 8.20
C THR A 140 -20.41 1.82 7.37
N VAL A 141 -19.18 2.10 7.88
CA VAL A 141 -17.90 1.95 7.20
C VAL A 141 -17.10 0.77 7.76
N VAL A 142 -17.26 0.44 9.05
CA VAL A 142 -16.55 -0.69 9.69
C VAL A 142 -16.75 -1.99 8.91
N PRO A 143 -15.68 -2.76 8.64
CA PRO A 143 -14.30 -2.71 9.18
C PRO A 143 -13.31 -1.81 8.45
N GLY A 144 -13.76 -0.99 7.49
CA GLY A 144 -13.00 0.12 6.96
C GLY A 144 -13.03 1.32 7.92
N TYR A 145 -12.47 2.43 7.49
CA TYR A 145 -12.46 3.67 8.25
C TYR A 145 -12.65 4.89 7.33
N PHE A 146 -13.07 5.98 7.94
CA PHE A 146 -13.17 7.31 7.35
C PHE A 146 -12.05 8.16 7.93
N TRP A 147 -11.36 8.99 7.13
CA TRP A 147 -10.25 9.79 7.59
C TRP A 147 -10.36 11.26 7.21
N LEU A 148 -9.76 12.10 8.04
CA LEU A 148 -9.53 13.52 7.83
C LEU A 148 -8.04 13.79 8.04
N PHE A 149 -7.29 14.05 6.97
CA PHE A 149 -5.86 14.34 7.03
C PHE A 149 -5.60 15.77 6.52
N PRO A 150 -5.35 16.74 7.39
CA PRO A 150 -4.90 18.06 6.99
C PRO A 150 -3.61 17.95 6.15
N VAL A 151 -3.59 18.55 4.98
CA VAL A 151 -2.44 18.43 4.03
C VAL A 151 -1.81 19.77 3.68
N SER A 152 -2.51 20.87 3.93
CA SER A 152 -2.01 22.24 3.82
C SER A 152 -3.00 23.17 4.54
N GLU A 153 -2.66 24.46 4.65
CA GLU A 153 -3.51 25.45 5.29
C GLU A 153 -4.94 25.40 4.74
N GLY A 154 -5.90 25.09 5.60
CA GLY A 154 -7.31 25.00 5.28
C GLY A 154 -7.71 23.88 4.30
N VAL A 155 -6.80 22.98 3.91
CA VAL A 155 -7.11 21.87 3.00
C VAL A 155 -6.97 20.52 3.70
N VAL A 156 -8.00 19.71 3.58
CA VAL A 156 -8.08 18.38 4.20
C VAL A 156 -8.27 17.31 3.14
N ASN A 157 -7.47 16.24 3.21
CA ASN A 157 -7.71 15.00 2.49
C ASN A 157 -8.77 14.20 3.26
N VAL A 158 -9.95 14.12 2.70
CA VAL A 158 -11.10 13.40 3.26
C VAL A 158 -11.30 12.12 2.48
N GLY A 159 -11.31 10.99 3.16
CA GLY A 159 -11.45 9.74 2.43
C GLY A 159 -12.01 8.58 3.24
N ILE A 160 -12.21 7.49 2.54
CA ILE A 160 -12.81 6.26 3.05
C ILE A 160 -12.17 5.06 2.38
N GLY A 161 -11.95 3.99 3.14
CA GLY A 161 -11.40 2.73 2.61
C GLY A 161 -12.10 1.51 3.18
N MET A 162 -12.24 0.48 2.35
CA MET A 162 -12.80 -0.81 2.75
C MET A 162 -12.29 -1.95 1.86
N VAL A 163 -12.18 -3.15 2.44
CA VAL A 163 -11.83 -4.38 1.71
C VAL A 163 -12.85 -4.64 0.60
N MET A 164 -12.37 -4.92 -0.61
CA MET A 164 -13.20 -5.07 -1.81
C MET A 164 -14.29 -6.13 -1.65
N SER A 165 -13.95 -7.31 -1.12
CA SER A 165 -14.92 -8.39 -0.92
C SER A 165 -16.04 -8.03 0.07
N LEU A 166 -15.82 -7.07 0.96
CA LEU A 166 -16.84 -6.57 1.89
C LEU A 166 -17.72 -5.53 1.23
N LEU A 167 -17.18 -4.69 0.35
CA LEU A 167 -17.96 -3.77 -0.48
C LEU A 167 -18.93 -4.54 -1.38
N ASP A 168 -18.45 -5.62 -2.02
CA ASP A 168 -19.27 -6.49 -2.86
C ASP A 168 -20.44 -7.11 -2.07
N LYS A 169 -20.15 -7.66 -0.89
CA LYS A 169 -21.17 -8.26 -0.02
C LYS A 169 -22.23 -7.26 0.42
N GLN A 170 -21.86 -6.00 0.58
CA GLN A 170 -22.77 -4.93 0.99
C GLN A 170 -23.44 -4.23 -0.19
N ASN A 171 -23.02 -4.53 -1.43
CA ASN A 171 -23.45 -3.83 -2.64
C ASN A 171 -23.33 -2.30 -2.50
N LYS A 172 -22.25 -1.81 -1.91
CA LYS A 172 -22.01 -0.40 -1.64
C LYS A 172 -20.86 0.16 -2.47
N LYS A 173 -20.89 1.47 -2.69
CA LYS A 173 -19.81 2.23 -3.34
C LYS A 173 -19.22 3.23 -2.36
N LEU A 174 -17.91 3.30 -2.26
CA LEU A 174 -17.20 4.19 -1.32
C LEU A 174 -17.62 5.65 -1.47
N LYS A 175 -17.76 6.16 -2.70
CA LYS A 175 -18.22 7.53 -2.94
C LYS A 175 -19.57 7.82 -2.30
N THR A 176 -20.52 6.89 -2.40
CA THR A 176 -21.85 7.05 -1.79
C THR A 176 -21.77 6.94 -0.27
N MET A 177 -20.93 6.04 0.23
CA MET A 177 -20.71 5.89 1.67
C MET A 177 -20.05 7.13 2.28
N GLN A 178 -19.03 7.69 1.62
CA GLN A 178 -18.38 8.93 2.08
C GLN A 178 -19.37 10.09 2.11
N LYS A 179 -20.18 10.24 1.06
CA LYS A 179 -21.23 11.26 1.02
C LYS A 179 -22.22 11.10 2.17
N ASP A 180 -22.66 9.87 2.43
CA ASP A 180 -23.61 9.58 3.54
C ASP A 180 -22.99 9.93 4.90
N VAL A 181 -21.71 9.60 5.12
CA VAL A 181 -21.01 9.98 6.36
C VAL A 181 -20.94 11.49 6.51
N ILE A 182 -20.57 12.22 5.47
CA ILE A 182 -20.46 13.70 5.51
C ILE A 182 -21.83 14.36 5.76
N GLU A 183 -22.87 13.91 5.07
CA GLU A 183 -24.18 14.59 5.08
C GLU A 183 -25.07 14.17 6.25
N ASN A 184 -24.97 12.94 6.73
CA ASN A 184 -25.93 12.35 7.65
C ASN A 184 -25.37 11.95 9.01
N HIS A 185 -24.05 11.73 9.14
CA HIS A 185 -23.49 11.35 10.43
C HIS A 185 -23.44 12.56 11.38
N PRO A 186 -23.98 12.47 12.62
CA PRO A 186 -24.13 13.62 13.51
C PRO A 186 -22.86 14.43 13.76
N LEU A 187 -21.71 13.74 13.89
CA LEU A 187 -20.42 14.40 14.11
C LEU A 187 -19.94 15.17 12.86
N PHE A 188 -20.12 14.61 11.67
CA PHE A 188 -19.52 15.17 10.44
C PHE A 188 -20.44 16.19 9.77
N LYS A 189 -21.75 16.02 9.85
CA LYS A 189 -22.71 16.94 9.27
C LYS A 189 -22.47 18.40 9.69
N GLU A 190 -22.19 18.66 10.95
CA GLU A 190 -21.89 20.00 11.44
C GLU A 190 -20.51 20.47 11.00
N ARG A 191 -19.50 19.59 11.07
CA ARG A 191 -18.11 19.91 10.65
C ARG A 191 -17.98 20.24 9.17
N PHE A 192 -18.84 19.69 8.33
CA PHE A 192 -18.83 19.93 6.88
C PHE A 192 -19.86 20.95 6.41
N LYS A 193 -20.58 21.61 7.32
CA LYS A 193 -21.66 22.56 7.01
C LYS A 193 -21.24 23.68 6.06
N ASP A 194 -20.07 24.26 6.32
CA ASP A 194 -19.49 25.36 5.54
C ASP A 194 -18.27 24.90 4.70
N ALA A 195 -18.06 23.58 4.62
CA ALA A 195 -16.97 23.00 3.89
C ALA A 195 -17.25 22.88 2.39
N GLU A 196 -16.22 23.04 1.56
CA GLU A 196 -16.31 22.99 0.12
C GLU A 196 -15.38 21.93 -0.47
N MET A 197 -15.93 21.01 -1.25
CA MET A 197 -15.15 20.03 -2.00
C MET A 197 -14.40 20.72 -3.15
N ILE A 198 -13.10 20.48 -3.27
CA ILE A 198 -12.27 21.01 -4.35
C ILE A 198 -12.61 20.25 -5.64
N PRO A 199 -13.14 20.92 -6.68
CA PRO A 199 -13.53 20.27 -7.92
C PRO A 199 -12.38 19.50 -8.57
N GLY A 200 -12.67 18.30 -9.09
CA GLY A 200 -11.68 17.46 -9.75
C GLY A 200 -10.69 16.74 -8.82
N SER A 201 -10.79 16.97 -7.51
CA SER A 201 -9.91 16.32 -6.52
C SER A 201 -10.24 14.87 -6.24
N ALA A 202 -11.46 14.42 -6.53
CA ALA A 202 -11.91 13.06 -6.27
C ALA A 202 -11.07 12.00 -6.97
N LYS A 203 -10.58 11.01 -6.20
CA LYS A 203 -9.82 9.86 -6.76
C LYS A 203 -10.14 8.57 -6.00
N GLY A 204 -10.29 7.48 -6.77
CA GLY A 204 -10.31 6.13 -6.26
C GLY A 204 -8.99 5.42 -6.52
N TRP A 205 -8.57 4.54 -5.63
CA TRP A 205 -7.36 3.75 -5.75
C TRP A 205 -7.52 2.37 -5.15
N HIS A 206 -6.81 1.39 -5.71
CA HIS A 206 -6.76 0.05 -5.15
C HIS A 206 -5.48 -0.15 -4.36
N LEU A 207 -5.62 -0.74 -3.18
CA LEU A 207 -4.55 -0.96 -2.21
C LEU A 207 -4.33 -2.47 -2.06
N PRO A 208 -3.29 -3.06 -2.70
CA PRO A 208 -2.98 -4.47 -2.57
C PRO A 208 -2.28 -4.76 -1.25
N PHE A 209 -2.91 -5.56 -0.40
CA PHE A 209 -2.40 -5.88 0.92
C PHE A 209 -1.29 -6.93 0.93
N GLY A 210 -0.31 -6.73 1.79
CA GLY A 210 0.73 -7.67 2.17
C GLY A 210 0.26 -8.76 3.12
N SER A 211 -0.96 -9.23 2.96
CA SER A 211 -1.56 -10.23 3.84
C SER A 211 -1.31 -11.65 3.37
N PRO A 212 -1.16 -12.62 4.31
CA PRO A 212 -1.00 -14.03 3.98
C PRO A 212 -2.18 -14.55 3.16
N ARG A 213 -1.92 -15.21 2.04
CA ARG A 213 -2.94 -15.80 1.17
C ARG A 213 -3.22 -17.25 1.55
N LYS A 214 -4.46 -17.71 1.38
CA LYS A 214 -4.87 -19.08 1.74
C LYS A 214 -4.08 -20.15 1.01
N LYS A 215 -3.66 -19.90 -0.23
CA LYS A 215 -2.92 -20.85 -1.08
C LYS A 215 -1.43 -20.94 -0.72
N THR A 216 -0.87 -19.90 -0.14
CA THR A 216 0.52 -19.85 0.30
C THR A 216 0.56 -19.62 1.80
N LYS A 217 0.85 -20.64 2.56
CA LYS A 217 0.77 -20.59 4.04
C LYS A 217 1.72 -19.57 4.69
N LEU A 218 2.71 -19.08 3.97
CA LEU A 218 3.82 -18.29 4.51
C LEU A 218 4.01 -16.93 3.84
N GLN A 219 3.60 -16.76 2.59
CA GLN A 219 3.90 -15.54 1.80
C GLN A 219 2.63 -14.86 1.29
N PRO A 220 2.59 -13.53 1.22
CA PRO A 220 1.42 -12.82 0.71
C PRO A 220 1.23 -13.08 -0.79
N ARG A 221 2.30 -13.01 -1.56
CA ARG A 221 2.35 -13.21 -3.02
C ARG A 221 3.78 -13.57 -3.42
N ARG A 222 3.94 -14.25 -4.56
CA ARG A 222 5.25 -14.44 -5.16
C ARG A 222 5.71 -13.13 -5.79
N ASN A 223 6.90 -12.66 -5.39
CA ASN A 223 7.42 -11.34 -5.71
C ASN A 223 8.69 -11.37 -6.55
N SER A 224 9.16 -12.55 -6.90
CA SER A 224 10.34 -12.70 -7.73
C SER A 224 10.30 -13.95 -8.59
N MET A 225 10.95 -13.87 -9.72
CA MET A 225 11.23 -14.95 -10.65
C MET A 225 12.42 -14.53 -11.50
N ASN A 226 13.06 -15.47 -12.16
CA ASN A 226 14.21 -15.28 -13.07
C ASN A 226 14.16 -13.96 -13.85
N GLY A 227 14.99 -12.99 -13.49
CA GLY A 227 15.06 -11.66 -14.09
C GLY A 227 14.04 -10.63 -13.53
N ILE A 228 13.13 -10.99 -12.63
CA ILE A 228 12.12 -10.08 -12.10
C ILE A 228 12.17 -10.03 -10.57
N ARG A 229 12.09 -8.80 -10.02
CA ARG A 229 11.74 -8.52 -8.62
C ARG A 229 10.62 -7.48 -8.55
N LEU A 230 9.59 -7.72 -7.74
CA LEU A 230 8.49 -6.80 -7.50
C LEU A 230 8.70 -6.05 -6.18
N VAL A 231 8.32 -4.77 -6.13
CA VAL A 231 8.46 -3.92 -4.95
C VAL A 231 7.18 -3.11 -4.68
N GLY A 232 6.98 -2.67 -3.45
CA GLY A 232 5.86 -1.83 -3.05
C GLY A 232 4.49 -2.43 -3.38
N ASP A 233 3.58 -1.61 -3.91
CA ASP A 233 2.23 -2.06 -4.28
C ASP A 233 2.23 -3.12 -5.40
N ALA A 234 3.24 -3.11 -6.28
CA ALA A 234 3.38 -4.15 -7.30
C ALA A 234 3.64 -5.52 -6.68
N ALA A 235 4.31 -5.54 -5.52
CA ALA A 235 4.55 -6.74 -4.72
C ALA A 235 3.42 -7.04 -3.72
N SER A 236 2.35 -6.23 -3.67
CA SER A 236 1.28 -6.32 -2.67
C SER A 236 1.81 -6.21 -1.24
N LEU A 237 2.46 -5.09 -0.89
CA LEU A 237 3.09 -4.89 0.41
C LEU A 237 2.43 -3.81 1.27
N ILE A 238 1.21 -3.38 0.92
CA ILE A 238 0.46 -2.43 1.73
C ILE A 238 0.01 -3.09 3.04
N ASP A 239 0.15 -2.37 4.14
CA ASP A 239 -0.32 -2.82 5.45
C ASP A 239 -1.84 -3.04 5.44
N PRO A 240 -2.32 -4.23 5.83
CA PRO A 240 -3.74 -4.56 5.73
C PRO A 240 -4.65 -3.79 6.69
N PHE A 241 -4.11 -3.25 7.78
CA PHE A 241 -4.89 -2.55 8.81
C PHE A 241 -4.89 -1.04 8.61
N SER A 242 -3.70 -0.45 8.49
CA SER A 242 -3.53 1.00 8.33
C SER A 242 -3.72 1.48 6.90
N GLY A 243 -3.45 0.64 5.88
CA GLY A 243 -3.39 1.05 4.48
C GLY A 243 -2.10 1.77 4.10
N GLU A 244 -1.11 1.81 5.00
CA GLU A 244 0.22 2.39 4.75
C GLU A 244 1.02 1.49 3.80
N GLY A 245 1.79 2.08 2.89
CA GLY A 245 2.58 1.32 1.91
C GLY A 245 3.88 2.00 1.50
N VAL A 246 4.08 3.27 1.86
CA VAL A 246 5.26 4.03 1.41
C VAL A 246 6.54 3.49 2.04
N GLY A 247 6.53 3.21 3.35
CA GLY A 247 7.65 2.63 4.07
C GLY A 247 8.04 1.26 3.49
N ASN A 248 7.05 0.39 3.29
CA ASN A 248 7.27 -0.94 2.70
C ASN A 248 7.77 -0.88 1.25
N ALA A 249 7.34 0.14 0.49
CA ALA A 249 7.84 0.35 -0.88
C ALA A 249 9.31 0.74 -0.88
N LEU A 250 9.75 1.61 0.04
CA LEU A 250 11.16 2.00 0.18
C LEU A 250 12.03 0.82 0.61
N VAL A 251 11.63 0.08 1.65
CA VAL A 251 12.35 -1.10 2.16
C VAL A 251 12.49 -2.17 1.08
N SER A 252 11.39 -2.52 0.39
CA SER A 252 11.45 -3.52 -0.68
C SER A 252 12.25 -3.06 -1.89
N GLY A 253 12.25 -1.76 -2.20
CA GLY A 253 13.06 -1.16 -3.27
C GLY A 253 14.56 -1.25 -2.98
N GLU A 254 14.98 -0.89 -1.78
CA GLU A 254 16.36 -1.03 -1.31
C GLU A 254 16.82 -2.50 -1.34
N MET A 255 16.00 -3.40 -0.79
CA MET A 255 16.27 -4.83 -0.77
C MET A 255 16.45 -5.40 -2.18
N ALA A 256 15.55 -5.04 -3.12
CA ALA A 256 15.66 -5.48 -4.51
C ALA A 256 16.96 -4.99 -5.17
N ALA A 257 17.33 -3.72 -4.94
CA ALA A 257 18.58 -3.15 -5.47
C ALA A 257 19.81 -3.87 -4.89
N ARG A 258 19.86 -4.11 -3.57
CA ARG A 258 20.94 -4.85 -2.91
C ARG A 258 21.08 -6.26 -3.47
N HIS A 259 19.96 -7.01 -3.60
CA HIS A 259 19.99 -8.36 -4.17
C HIS A 259 20.53 -8.41 -5.61
N ILE A 260 20.25 -7.37 -6.42
CA ILE A 260 20.79 -7.27 -7.78
C ILE A 260 22.30 -7.00 -7.75
N ILE A 261 22.75 -6.07 -6.91
CA ILE A 261 24.16 -5.68 -6.77
C ILE A 261 25.00 -6.87 -6.29
N GLU A 262 24.50 -7.60 -5.29
CA GLU A 262 25.15 -8.75 -4.69
C GLU A 262 24.94 -10.05 -5.49
N LYS A 263 24.12 -10.01 -6.54
CA LYS A 263 23.78 -11.15 -7.41
C LYS A 263 23.19 -12.34 -6.64
N LEU A 264 22.33 -12.02 -5.65
CA LEU A 264 21.65 -13.02 -4.83
C LEU A 264 20.50 -13.70 -5.62
N PRO A 265 20.21 -14.97 -5.32
CA PRO A 265 19.09 -15.71 -5.93
C PRO A 265 17.74 -15.02 -5.74
N TYR A 266 16.81 -15.26 -6.66
CA TYR A 266 15.46 -14.67 -6.60
C TYR A 266 14.65 -15.23 -5.44
N GLU A 267 14.88 -16.47 -5.07
CA GLU A 267 14.25 -17.13 -3.93
C GLU A 267 14.66 -16.45 -2.62
N GLU A 268 15.93 -16.09 -2.47
CA GLU A 268 16.44 -15.39 -1.30
C GLU A 268 15.78 -14.00 -1.15
N TYR A 269 15.55 -13.28 -2.25
CA TYR A 269 14.79 -12.02 -2.20
C TYR A 269 13.37 -12.23 -1.66
N GLN A 270 12.70 -13.26 -2.16
CA GLN A 270 11.36 -13.62 -1.72
C GLN A 270 11.30 -13.96 -0.23
N ASP A 271 12.26 -14.73 0.23
CA ASP A 271 12.32 -15.20 1.62
C ASP A 271 12.68 -14.07 2.57
N GLU A 272 13.68 -13.25 2.24
CA GLU A 272 14.08 -12.10 3.05
C GLU A 272 12.97 -11.04 3.12
N LEU A 273 12.31 -10.75 1.99
CA LEU A 273 11.20 -9.81 1.94
C LEU A 273 10.08 -10.20 2.93
N TRP A 274 9.79 -11.50 2.99
CA TRP A 274 8.81 -12.03 3.94
C TRP A 274 9.32 -12.14 5.37
N GLU A 275 10.60 -12.43 5.57
CA GLU A 275 11.22 -12.44 6.90
C GLU A 275 11.18 -11.06 7.54
N VAL A 276 11.48 -10.02 6.76
CA VAL A 276 11.51 -8.62 7.24
C VAL A 276 10.11 -8.01 7.40
N LEU A 277 9.23 -8.14 6.41
CA LEU A 277 7.93 -7.46 6.41
C LEU A 277 6.77 -8.37 6.85
N GLY A 278 6.94 -9.68 6.71
CA GLY A 278 5.86 -10.66 6.91
C GLY A 278 5.27 -10.68 8.31
N PRO A 279 6.05 -10.64 9.39
CA PRO A 279 5.52 -10.65 10.76
C PRO A 279 4.56 -9.49 11.02
N GLU A 280 4.94 -8.27 10.65
CA GLU A 280 4.13 -7.07 10.80
C GLU A 280 2.85 -7.15 9.95
N LEU A 281 3.00 -7.43 8.65
CA LEU A 281 1.88 -7.57 7.73
C LEU A 281 0.86 -8.65 8.16
N LYS A 282 1.34 -9.75 8.72
CA LYS A 282 0.50 -10.81 9.28
C LYS A 282 -0.28 -10.34 10.51
N ASN A 283 0.38 -9.60 11.40
CA ASN A 283 -0.25 -9.05 12.59
C ASN A 283 -1.32 -8.03 12.23
N SER A 284 -1.01 -7.09 11.35
CA SER A 284 -1.95 -6.12 10.80
C SER A 284 -3.16 -6.80 10.14
N PHE A 285 -2.95 -7.87 9.40
CA PHE A 285 -4.05 -8.65 8.83
C PHE A 285 -4.93 -9.31 9.89
N ASN A 286 -4.35 -9.80 10.98
CA ASN A 286 -5.12 -10.33 12.09
C ASN A 286 -5.92 -9.23 12.80
N MET A 287 -5.36 -8.04 12.99
CA MET A 287 -6.07 -6.88 13.52
C MET A 287 -7.22 -6.45 12.61
N GLN A 288 -7.01 -6.41 11.29
CA GLN A 288 -8.08 -6.15 10.33
C GLN A 288 -9.23 -7.16 10.46
N LYS A 289 -8.93 -8.44 10.66
CA LYS A 289 -9.96 -9.47 10.90
C LYS A 289 -10.71 -9.26 12.22
N LEU A 290 -10.00 -8.87 13.27
CA LEU A 290 -10.61 -8.58 14.57
C LEU A 290 -11.53 -7.36 14.50
N SER A 291 -11.15 -6.31 13.78
CA SER A 291 -11.96 -5.10 13.61
C SER A 291 -13.31 -5.36 12.90
N ARG A 292 -13.45 -6.49 12.19
CA ARG A 292 -14.75 -6.92 11.63
C ARG A 292 -15.79 -7.25 12.70
N ARG A 293 -15.37 -7.49 13.94
CA ARG A 293 -16.24 -7.75 15.09
C ARG A 293 -16.51 -6.44 15.83
N LYS A 294 -17.56 -5.71 15.45
CA LYS A 294 -17.93 -4.38 16.01
C LYS A 294 -17.90 -4.35 17.54
N TRP A 295 -18.42 -5.38 18.21
CA TRP A 295 -18.44 -5.43 19.68
C TRP A 295 -17.04 -5.41 20.28
N LEU A 296 -16.08 -6.11 19.64
CA LEU A 296 -14.68 -6.17 20.08
C LEU A 296 -13.98 -4.83 19.84
N LEU A 297 -14.21 -4.22 18.68
CA LEU A 297 -13.70 -2.88 18.34
C LEU A 297 -14.22 -1.85 19.35
N ASN A 298 -15.53 -1.82 19.59
CA ASN A 298 -16.14 -0.90 20.55
C ASN A 298 -15.62 -1.10 21.98
N TRP A 299 -15.44 -2.37 22.39
CA TRP A 299 -14.85 -2.68 23.68
C TRP A 299 -13.42 -2.16 23.79
N PHE A 300 -12.59 -2.39 22.76
CA PHE A 300 -11.20 -1.93 22.69
C PHE A 300 -11.12 -0.40 22.73
N VAL A 301 -11.85 0.29 21.87
CA VAL A 301 -11.89 1.76 21.82
C VAL A 301 -12.41 2.33 23.15
N GLY A 302 -13.45 1.74 23.72
CA GLY A 302 -13.99 2.17 25.01
C GLY A 302 -13.04 1.94 26.19
N LYS A 303 -12.11 0.99 26.11
CA LYS A 303 -11.04 0.84 27.09
C LYS A 303 -9.92 1.85 26.85
N ALA A 304 -9.51 2.02 25.59
CA ALA A 304 -8.46 2.96 25.22
C ALA A 304 -8.82 4.41 25.58
N SER A 305 -10.09 4.82 25.40
CA SER A 305 -10.56 6.17 25.77
C SER A 305 -10.45 6.50 27.26
N LYS A 306 -10.32 5.47 28.13
CA LYS A 306 -10.26 5.63 29.59
C LYS A 306 -8.87 5.43 30.19
N LYS A 307 -7.90 4.98 29.39
CA LYS A 307 -6.55 4.63 29.86
C LYS A 307 -5.50 5.40 29.04
N PRO A 308 -4.84 6.44 29.63
CA PRO A 308 -3.81 7.20 28.94
C PRO A 308 -2.69 6.34 28.32
N ALA A 309 -2.25 5.30 29.03
CA ALA A 309 -1.23 4.39 28.54
C ALA A 309 -1.66 3.63 27.26
N LEU A 310 -2.95 3.33 27.09
CA LEU A 310 -3.48 2.74 25.86
C LEU A 310 -3.61 3.77 24.73
N GLN A 311 -3.90 5.02 25.06
CA GLN A 311 -3.91 6.12 24.08
C GLN A 311 -2.51 6.37 23.55
N GLU A 312 -1.54 6.47 24.43
CA GLU A 312 -0.12 6.63 24.09
C GLU A 312 0.37 5.46 23.22
N MET A 313 0.06 4.23 23.61
CA MET A 313 0.37 3.04 22.83
C MET A 313 -0.27 3.06 21.44
N MET A 314 -1.53 3.50 21.30
CA MET A 314 -2.20 3.63 20.00
C MET A 314 -1.54 4.71 19.13
N THR A 315 -1.12 5.81 19.73
CA THR A 315 -0.39 6.88 19.03
C THR A 315 0.98 6.37 18.57
N GLU A 316 1.69 5.67 19.42
CA GLU A 316 2.98 5.06 19.09
C GLU A 316 2.87 3.98 18.00
N MET A 317 1.79 3.17 18.00
CA MET A 317 1.51 2.20 16.92
C MET A 317 1.41 2.83 15.54
N ILE A 318 0.90 4.06 15.46
CA ILE A 318 0.79 4.79 14.20
C ILE A 318 2.13 5.46 13.86
N ALA A 319 2.91 5.84 14.88
CA ALA A 319 4.09 6.70 14.75
C ALA A 319 5.43 5.95 14.68
N SER A 320 5.56 4.72 15.20
CA SER A 320 6.85 4.04 15.27
C SER A 320 6.83 2.53 15.06
N LYS A 321 7.85 2.03 14.33
CA LYS A 321 8.10 0.58 14.16
C LYS A 321 8.43 -0.12 15.49
N GLU A 322 9.18 0.53 16.38
CA GLU A 322 9.58 -0.04 17.68
C GLU A 322 8.40 -0.31 18.60
N ALA A 323 7.36 0.55 18.56
CA ALA A 323 6.14 0.34 19.33
C ALA A 323 5.31 -0.82 18.78
N GLN A 324 5.33 -1.03 17.47
CA GLN A 324 4.67 -2.16 16.81
C GLN A 324 5.31 -3.50 17.22
N GLU A 325 6.63 -3.56 17.38
CA GLU A 325 7.35 -4.76 17.84
C GLU A 325 6.97 -5.18 19.25
N ASN A 326 6.75 -4.25 20.17
CA ASN A 326 6.33 -4.53 21.55
C ASN A 326 4.89 -5.09 21.65
N LEU A 327 4.06 -4.89 20.62
CA LEU A 327 2.70 -5.44 20.52
C LEU A 327 2.65 -6.91 20.08
N HIS A 328 3.77 -7.51 19.72
CA HIS A 328 3.86 -8.91 19.29
C HIS A 328 3.51 -9.94 20.37
N SER A 329 3.43 -9.54 21.64
CA SER A 329 3.01 -10.42 22.71
C SER A 329 1.49 -10.32 22.94
N PRO A 330 0.69 -11.36 22.59
CA PRO A 330 -0.71 -11.46 23.02
C PRO A 330 -0.87 -11.26 24.52
N TRP A 331 0.18 -11.60 25.28
CA TRP A 331 0.31 -11.42 26.70
C TRP A 331 0.44 -9.96 27.12
N PHE A 332 1.24 -9.17 26.38
CA PHE A 332 1.38 -7.74 26.61
C PHE A 332 0.07 -7.02 26.33
N MET A 333 -0.57 -7.30 25.18
CA MET A 333 -1.91 -6.79 24.85
C MET A 333 -2.94 -7.17 25.91
N PHE A 334 -2.97 -8.42 26.33
CA PHE A 334 -3.89 -8.89 27.38
C PHE A 334 -3.63 -8.19 28.73
N LYS A 335 -2.37 -8.07 29.13
CA LYS A 335 -1.99 -7.38 30.37
C LYS A 335 -2.36 -5.89 30.36
N THR A 336 -2.07 -5.18 29.27
CA THR A 336 -2.37 -3.75 29.12
C THR A 336 -3.88 -3.47 29.00
N LEU A 337 -4.65 -4.44 28.50
CA LEU A 337 -6.12 -4.33 28.39
C LEU A 337 -6.84 -4.71 29.71
N MET A 338 -6.26 -5.57 30.52
CA MET A 338 -6.91 -6.06 31.76
C MET A 338 -6.54 -5.24 32.99
N PHE A 339 -5.35 -4.69 33.07
CA PHE A 339 -4.82 -3.88 34.17
C PHE A 339 -4.60 -2.44 33.75
#